data_6dfcc75e1f8349ae2ceb7999b8b745cf
#
_entry.id   6dfcc75e1f8349ae2ceb7999b8b745cf
#
_cell.length_a   1.000
_cell.length_b   1.000
_cell.length_c   1.000
_cell.angle_alpha   90.00
_cell.angle_beta   90.00
_cell.angle_gamma   90.00
#
_symmetry.space_group_name_H-M   'P 1'
#
loop_
_entity.id
_entity.type
_entity.pdbx_description
1 polymer ?
#
loop_
_entity_poly.entity_id
_entity_poly.type
_entity_poly.pdbx_seq_one_letter_code
_entity_poly.pdbx_strand_id
1 'polypeptide(L)'
;MRDILIILSLAGALASCATPQPGPPSHPLSPAAERGLQFVTRSCAGCHAVGYVGHSANAVAPPFASVRMRHTAIGLERSLAQIAREGHGEMPPIYMTAAETADIVAYIESLEPRAQ
;
A
#
# COMPACT_ATOMS: atom_id res chain seq x y z
N MET A 1 48.36 -32.89 39.60
CA MET A 1 48.51 -31.58 38.99
C MET A 1 47.62 -31.61 37.74
N ARG A 2 46.42 -31.08 37.84
CA ARG A 2 45.42 -31.14 36.78
C ARG A 2 44.94 -29.73 36.56
N ASP A 3 45.37 -29.14 35.46
CA ASP A 3 45.01 -27.79 35.06
C ASP A 3 43.59 -27.85 34.43
N ILE A 4 42.65 -27.25 35.14
CA ILE A 4 41.27 -27.09 34.67
C ILE A 4 41.21 -25.76 33.91
N LEU A 5 41.21 -25.84 32.58
CA LEU A 5 40.93 -24.72 31.69
C LEU A 5 39.42 -24.41 31.72
N ILE A 6 39.03 -23.33 32.38
CA ILE A 6 37.68 -22.78 32.35
C ILE A 6 37.54 -21.92 31.07
N ILE A 7 36.89 -22.46 30.07
CA ILE A 7 36.51 -21.70 28.86
C ILE A 7 35.23 -20.92 29.17
N LEU A 8 35.38 -19.62 29.39
CA LEU A 8 34.27 -18.70 29.59
C LEU A 8 33.65 -18.38 28.20
N SER A 9 32.54 -19.06 27.84
CA SER A 9 31.79 -18.76 26.63
C SER A 9 30.95 -17.51 26.84
N LEU A 10 31.37 -16.39 26.26
CA LEU A 10 30.63 -15.13 26.23
C LEU A 10 29.54 -15.22 25.11
N ALA A 11 28.35 -15.63 25.47
CA ALA A 11 27.20 -15.60 24.56
C ALA A 11 26.70 -14.15 24.42
N GLY A 12 27.16 -13.47 23.36
CA GLY A 12 26.65 -12.15 23.00
C GLY A 12 25.21 -12.26 22.48
N ALA A 13 24.25 -11.79 23.27
CA ALA A 13 22.87 -11.63 22.83
C ALA A 13 22.78 -10.44 21.87
N LEU A 14 22.71 -10.71 20.57
CA LEU A 14 22.34 -9.73 19.55
C LEU A 14 20.84 -9.46 19.67
N ALA A 15 20.48 -8.40 20.40
CA ALA A 15 19.12 -7.89 20.41
C ALA A 15 18.84 -7.26 19.03
N SER A 16 18.24 -8.04 18.12
CA SER A 16 17.70 -7.51 16.88
C SER A 16 16.54 -6.56 17.21
N CYS A 17 16.76 -5.26 17.05
CA CYS A 17 15.66 -4.28 17.01
C CYS A 17 14.84 -4.53 15.73
N ALA A 18 13.88 -5.43 15.79
CA ALA A 18 12.88 -5.57 14.77
C ALA A 18 11.97 -4.34 14.83
N THR A 19 12.15 -3.39 13.91
CA THR A 19 11.17 -2.33 13.69
C THR A 19 9.85 -2.96 13.27
N PRO A 20 8.72 -2.64 13.93
CA PRO A 20 7.42 -3.15 13.51
C PRO A 20 7.15 -2.68 12.08
N GLN A 21 7.15 -3.60 11.13
CA GLN A 21 6.67 -3.29 9.78
C GLN A 21 5.16 -3.19 9.83
N PRO A 22 4.54 -2.17 9.18
CA PRO A 22 3.10 -2.12 9.03
C PRO A 22 2.64 -3.40 8.32
N GLY A 23 1.96 -4.27 9.05
CA GLY A 23 1.43 -5.52 8.50
C GLY A 23 0.26 -5.26 7.54
N PRO A 24 -0.12 -6.27 6.73
CA PRO A 24 -1.35 -6.22 5.94
C PRO A 24 -2.56 -6.00 6.85
N PRO A 25 -3.71 -5.55 6.30
CA PRO A 25 -4.91 -5.27 7.07
C PRO A 25 -5.30 -6.46 7.94
N SER A 26 -5.63 -6.21 9.21
CA SER A 26 -6.08 -7.24 10.15
C SER A 26 -7.51 -7.69 9.90
N HIS A 27 -8.20 -7.05 8.94
CA HIS A 27 -9.54 -7.43 8.49
C HIS A 27 -9.50 -7.78 7.01
N PRO A 28 -10.26 -8.79 6.57
CA PRO A 28 -10.42 -9.08 5.16
C PRO A 28 -11.01 -7.84 4.45
N LEU A 29 -10.59 -7.60 3.22
CA LEU A 29 -11.16 -6.56 2.38
C LEU A 29 -12.65 -6.82 2.17
N SER A 30 -13.43 -5.75 2.04
CA SER A 30 -14.80 -5.89 1.56
C SER A 30 -14.80 -6.40 0.10
N PRO A 31 -15.86 -7.05 -0.37
CA PRO A 31 -15.94 -7.49 -1.77
C PRO A 31 -15.73 -6.36 -2.79
N ALA A 32 -16.16 -5.14 -2.47
CA ALA A 32 -15.90 -3.96 -3.29
C ALA A 32 -14.41 -3.61 -3.31
N ALA A 33 -13.76 -3.57 -2.15
CA ALA A 33 -12.33 -3.29 -2.05
C ALA A 33 -11.47 -4.37 -2.72
N GLU A 34 -11.88 -5.64 -2.70
CA GLU A 34 -11.19 -6.71 -3.43
C GLU A 34 -11.25 -6.50 -4.95
N ARG A 35 -12.42 -6.13 -5.49
CA ARG A 35 -12.54 -5.79 -6.92
C ARG A 35 -11.72 -4.56 -7.26
N GLY A 36 -11.73 -3.54 -6.39
CA GLY A 36 -10.89 -2.35 -6.52
C GLY A 36 -9.40 -2.71 -6.56
N LEU A 37 -8.92 -3.55 -5.64
CA LEU A 37 -7.54 -4.05 -5.65
C LEU A 37 -7.19 -4.73 -6.98
N GLN A 38 -8.07 -5.59 -7.48
CA GLN A 38 -7.85 -6.26 -8.77
C GLN A 38 -7.73 -5.25 -9.92
N PHE A 39 -8.58 -4.22 -9.92
CA PHE A 39 -8.54 -3.17 -10.95
C PHE A 39 -7.21 -2.39 -10.87
N VAL A 40 -6.86 -1.85 -9.71
CA VAL A 40 -5.66 -1.02 -9.58
C VAL A 40 -4.36 -1.80 -9.78
N THR A 41 -4.36 -3.10 -9.47
CA THR A 41 -3.22 -3.98 -9.76
C THR A 41 -2.96 -4.10 -11.25
N ARG A 42 -4.02 -4.21 -12.06
CA ARG A 42 -3.88 -4.30 -13.52
C ARG A 42 -3.56 -2.96 -14.19
N SER A 43 -4.16 -1.88 -13.69
CA SER A 43 -4.19 -0.62 -14.42
C SER A 43 -3.31 0.48 -13.82
N CYS A 44 -2.93 0.39 -12.55
CA CYS A 44 -2.23 1.46 -11.84
C CYS A 44 -0.86 1.02 -11.30
N ALA A 45 -0.66 -0.27 -11.02
CA ALA A 45 0.55 -0.77 -10.37
C ALA A 45 1.82 -0.63 -11.22
N GLY A 46 1.70 -0.39 -12.51
CA GLY A 46 2.85 -0.10 -13.37
C GLY A 46 3.60 1.18 -12.99
N CYS A 47 2.91 2.14 -12.39
CA CYS A 47 3.48 3.42 -11.96
C CYS A 47 3.37 3.62 -10.45
N HIS A 48 2.25 3.26 -9.83
CA HIS A 48 1.95 3.50 -8.43
C HIS A 48 2.24 2.28 -7.55
N ALA A 49 2.76 2.50 -6.34
CA ALA A 49 2.66 1.48 -5.30
C ALA A 49 1.20 1.42 -4.83
N VAL A 50 0.53 0.33 -5.13
CA VAL A 50 -0.92 0.17 -4.85
C VAL A 50 -1.20 -0.46 -3.50
N GLY A 51 -0.20 -0.99 -2.80
CA GLY A 51 -0.33 -1.63 -1.48
C GLY A 51 -0.17 -0.66 -0.30
N TYR A 52 -0.24 -1.23 0.91
CA TYR A 52 -0.01 -0.52 2.17
C TYR A 52 1.41 0.01 2.30
N VAL A 53 2.37 -0.70 1.77
CA VAL A 53 3.80 -0.39 1.80
C VAL A 53 4.37 -0.55 0.39
N GLY A 54 5.50 0.06 0.16
CA GLY A 54 6.20 -0.04 -1.10
C GLY A 54 6.50 1.32 -1.71
N HIS A 55 7.35 1.29 -2.72
CA HIS A 55 7.72 2.46 -3.50
C HIS A 55 7.09 2.36 -4.89
N SER A 56 6.59 3.47 -5.38
CA SER A 56 6.07 3.57 -6.74
C SER A 56 7.20 3.37 -7.75
N ALA A 57 6.93 2.61 -8.82
CA ALA A 57 7.90 2.41 -9.90
C ALA A 57 8.24 3.73 -10.61
N ASN A 58 7.24 4.60 -10.77
CA ASN A 58 7.46 5.98 -11.23
C ASN A 58 7.61 6.88 -9.99
N ALA A 59 8.76 7.55 -9.86
CA ALA A 59 9.10 8.37 -8.69
C ALA A 59 8.15 9.56 -8.45
N VAL A 60 7.45 10.03 -9.48
CA VAL A 60 6.46 11.13 -9.34
C VAL A 60 5.04 10.62 -9.07
N ALA A 61 4.80 9.32 -9.20
CA ALA A 61 3.50 8.71 -8.91
C ALA A 61 3.37 8.46 -7.40
N PRO A 62 2.41 9.09 -6.69
CA PRO A 62 2.28 8.89 -5.25
C PRO A 62 1.82 7.45 -4.93
N PRO A 63 2.36 6.82 -3.88
CA PRO A 63 1.80 5.58 -3.36
C PRO A 63 0.32 5.77 -2.95
N PHE A 64 -0.52 4.76 -3.16
CA PHE A 64 -1.96 4.84 -2.85
C PHE A 64 -2.24 5.07 -1.36
N ALA A 65 -1.42 4.55 -0.46
CA ALA A 65 -1.48 4.89 0.96
C ALA A 65 -1.34 6.42 1.21
N SER A 66 -0.50 7.11 0.43
CA SER A 66 -0.38 8.57 0.49
C SER A 66 -1.56 9.28 -0.18
N VAL A 67 -2.12 8.72 -1.24
CA VAL A 67 -3.35 9.24 -1.88
C VAL A 67 -4.51 9.19 -0.89
N ARG A 68 -4.69 8.08 -0.18
CA ARG A 68 -5.72 7.95 0.87
C ARG A 68 -5.67 9.06 1.91
N MET A 69 -4.48 9.43 2.34
CA MET A 69 -4.30 10.47 3.38
C MET A 69 -4.62 11.89 2.91
N ARG A 70 -4.64 12.14 1.61
CA ARG A 70 -4.80 13.48 1.02
C ARG A 70 -6.15 13.74 0.39
N HIS A 71 -6.99 12.72 0.23
CA HIS A 71 -8.25 12.80 -0.48
C HIS A 71 -9.39 12.24 0.34
N THR A 72 -10.56 12.85 0.20
CA THR A 72 -11.83 12.27 0.65
C THR A 72 -12.37 11.30 -0.41
N ALA A 73 -13.30 10.41 -0.06
CA ALA A 73 -13.96 9.52 -1.01
C ALA A 73 -14.53 10.27 -2.22
N ILE A 74 -15.27 11.36 -1.97
CA ILE A 74 -15.83 12.21 -3.03
C ILE A 74 -14.72 12.86 -3.89
N GLY A 75 -13.62 13.26 -3.28
CA GLY A 75 -12.47 13.80 -4.00
C GLY A 75 -11.81 12.75 -4.90
N LEU A 76 -11.69 11.51 -4.42
CA LEU A 76 -11.20 10.38 -5.20
C LEU A 76 -12.11 10.06 -6.38
N GLU A 77 -13.41 9.98 -6.18
CA GLU A 77 -14.38 9.75 -7.27
C GLU A 77 -14.25 10.78 -8.38
N ARG A 78 -14.18 12.06 -8.03
CA ARG A 78 -14.01 13.15 -9.01
C ARG A 78 -12.68 13.04 -9.76
N SER A 79 -11.59 12.76 -9.04
CA SER A 79 -10.27 12.60 -9.65
C SER A 79 -10.23 11.39 -10.58
N LEU A 80 -10.79 10.25 -10.19
CA LEU A 80 -10.89 9.06 -11.02
C LEU A 80 -11.74 9.30 -12.26
N ALA A 81 -12.88 10.01 -12.13
CA ALA A 81 -13.71 10.39 -13.28
C ALA A 81 -12.98 11.31 -14.26
N GLN A 82 -12.12 12.19 -13.77
CA GLN A 82 -11.27 13.02 -14.63
C GLN A 82 -10.18 12.17 -15.31
N ILE A 83 -9.49 11.30 -14.57
CA ILE A 83 -8.47 10.39 -15.10
C ILE A 83 -9.07 9.48 -16.19
N ALA A 84 -10.30 9.02 -16.01
CA ALA A 84 -10.98 8.20 -17.00
C ALA A 84 -11.19 8.91 -18.35
N ARG A 85 -11.34 10.23 -18.33
CA ARG A 85 -11.57 11.03 -19.55
C ARG A 85 -10.28 11.59 -20.15
N GLU A 86 -9.36 11.99 -19.31
CA GLU A 86 -8.23 12.85 -19.72
C GLU A 86 -6.87 12.18 -19.45
N GLY A 87 -6.84 11.11 -18.66
CA GLY A 87 -5.59 10.60 -18.09
C GLY A 87 -5.02 11.55 -17.05
N HIS A 88 -3.80 11.36 -16.64
CA HIS A 88 -3.02 12.32 -15.84
C HIS A 88 -1.52 12.10 -15.98
N GLY A 89 -0.75 13.18 -16.03
CA GLY A 89 0.69 13.10 -16.28
C GLY A 89 1.00 12.30 -17.55
N GLU A 90 1.81 11.27 -17.43
CA GLU A 90 2.13 10.35 -18.53
C GLU A 90 1.13 9.20 -18.68
N MET A 91 0.15 9.11 -17.81
CA MET A 91 -0.87 8.06 -17.81
C MET A 91 -1.98 8.41 -18.81
N PRO A 92 -2.26 7.56 -19.82
CA PRO A 92 -3.37 7.80 -20.74
C PRO A 92 -4.72 7.64 -20.04
N PRO A 93 -5.83 8.10 -20.67
CA PRO A 93 -7.17 7.83 -20.19
C PRO A 93 -7.40 6.32 -20.01
N ILE A 94 -8.01 5.94 -18.88
CA ILE A 94 -8.37 4.55 -18.58
C ILE A 94 -9.89 4.48 -18.41
N TYR A 95 -10.52 3.67 -19.25
CA TYR A 95 -11.97 3.46 -19.11
C TYR A 95 -12.31 2.83 -17.76
N MET A 96 -13.22 3.47 -17.03
CA MET A 96 -13.78 3.01 -15.76
C MET A 96 -15.28 3.24 -15.74
N THR A 97 -16.03 2.23 -15.35
CA THR A 97 -17.46 2.38 -15.03
C THR A 97 -17.63 3.05 -13.66
N ALA A 98 -18.82 3.56 -13.38
CA ALA A 98 -19.12 4.11 -12.05
C ALA A 98 -18.97 3.06 -10.93
N ALA A 99 -19.29 1.79 -11.21
CA ALA A 99 -19.10 0.69 -10.25
C ALA A 99 -17.62 0.43 -9.98
N GLU A 100 -16.79 0.37 -11.02
CA GLU A 100 -15.34 0.19 -10.85
C GLU A 100 -14.71 1.39 -10.12
N THR A 101 -15.17 2.61 -10.40
CA THR A 101 -14.72 3.81 -9.65
C THR A 101 -15.05 3.66 -8.16
N ALA A 102 -16.27 3.24 -7.81
CA ALA A 102 -16.66 3.00 -6.42
C ALA A 102 -15.83 1.87 -5.76
N ASP A 103 -15.54 0.80 -6.48
CA ASP A 103 -14.70 -0.30 -6.01
C ASP A 103 -13.24 0.17 -5.76
N ILE A 104 -12.69 1.00 -6.63
CA ILE A 104 -11.35 1.60 -6.47
C ILE A 104 -11.32 2.50 -5.24
N VAL A 105 -12.33 3.34 -5.04
CA VAL A 105 -12.44 4.19 -3.84
C VAL A 105 -12.51 3.34 -2.59
N ALA A 106 -13.34 2.29 -2.57
CA ALA A 106 -13.44 1.38 -1.42
C ALA A 106 -12.09 0.72 -1.10
N TYR A 107 -11.31 0.35 -2.13
CA TYR A 107 -9.97 -0.18 -1.92
C TYR A 107 -9.02 0.87 -1.34
N ILE A 108 -8.94 2.06 -1.93
CA ILE A 108 -8.06 3.13 -1.43
C ILE A 108 -8.42 3.51 0.01
N GLU A 109 -9.71 3.55 0.36
CA GLU A 109 -10.15 3.79 1.73
C GLU A 109 -9.71 2.68 2.69
N SER A 110 -9.63 1.44 2.24
CA SER A 110 -9.13 0.32 3.05
C SER A 110 -7.66 0.45 3.43
N LEU A 111 -6.90 1.33 2.74
CA LEU A 111 -5.48 1.61 3.02
C LEU A 111 -5.27 2.60 4.19
N GLU A 112 -6.25 2.84 5.04
CA GLU A 112 -6.08 3.70 6.20
C GLU A 112 -4.98 3.20 7.15
N PRO A 113 -4.08 4.10 7.61
CA PRO A 113 -3.21 3.78 8.72
C PRO A 113 -4.07 3.48 9.95
N ARG A 114 -3.87 2.32 10.56
CA ARG A 114 -4.57 2.03 11.81
C ARG A 114 -4.05 2.93 12.91
N ALA A 115 -4.97 3.53 13.66
CA ALA A 115 -4.67 4.03 14.98
C ALA A 115 -4.18 2.83 15.82
N GLN A 116 -2.92 2.91 16.28
CA GLN A 116 -2.33 1.96 17.21
C GLN A 116 -2.85 2.28 18.61
#